data_4e698598f3b94d2e6be0217bf09a0336
#
_entry.id   4e698598f3b94d2e6be0217bf09a0336
#
_cell.length_a   1.000
_cell.length_b   1.000
_cell.length_c   1.000
_cell.angle_alpha   90.00
_cell.angle_beta   90.00
_cell.angle_gamma   90.00
#
_symmetry.space_group_name_H-M   'P 1'
#
loop_
_entity.id
_entity.type
_entity.pdbx_description
1 polymer ?
#
loop_
_entity_poly.entity_id
_entity_poly.type
_entity_poly.pdbx_seq_one_letter_code
_entity_poly.pdbx_strand_id
1 'polypeptide(L)'
;MIVGLGNPGPAYSHNRHNVGYWTVNRLSRLHGIPLKTRRLAALGEGNIADADVLLVKPRTYVNNSGHAVAAALKHTKVRPENVLVVYDDLDLPAGRLRLKAKGGTAGHNGLRSIAAVLGTTDFPRLRIGIGRPHVDGEPTWDSDVVAVWVLSDPTPQDTKTLQDAVSRAAKAVETIIGEGVEAAMNRYNK
;
A
#
# COMPACT_ATOMS: atom_id res chain seq x y z
N MET A 1 -6.55 -4.14 -10.20
CA MET A 1 -5.16 -3.61 -10.06
C MET A 1 -4.83 -3.45 -8.59
N ILE A 2 -3.66 -3.90 -8.14
CA ILE A 2 -3.20 -3.79 -6.74
C ILE A 2 -1.93 -2.94 -6.73
N VAL A 3 -1.98 -1.78 -6.10
CA VAL A 3 -0.88 -0.81 -6.03
C VAL A 3 -0.32 -0.80 -4.62
N GLY A 4 0.94 -1.20 -4.43
CA GLY A 4 1.63 -1.02 -3.16
C GLY A 4 2.46 0.25 -3.18
N LEU A 5 2.28 1.13 -2.18
CA LEU A 5 3.04 2.36 -2.05
C LEU A 5 4.37 2.13 -1.31
N GLY A 6 5.33 2.99 -1.63
CA GLY A 6 6.67 3.00 -1.05
C GLY A 6 7.63 3.82 -1.89
N ASN A 7 8.86 3.97 -1.40
CA ASN A 7 9.95 4.66 -2.09
C ASN A 7 10.92 3.65 -2.73
N PRO A 8 11.37 3.90 -3.97
CA PRO A 8 12.31 3.04 -4.66
C PRO A 8 13.75 3.21 -4.14
N GLY A 9 14.54 2.18 -4.30
CA GLY A 9 15.97 2.19 -3.98
C GLY A 9 16.32 1.39 -2.73
N PRO A 10 17.59 0.94 -2.62
CA PRO A 10 18.05 0.11 -1.50
C PRO A 10 17.94 0.81 -0.15
N ALA A 11 18.20 2.13 -0.11
CA ALA A 11 18.15 2.94 1.12
C ALA A 11 16.75 2.96 1.79
N TYR A 12 15.68 2.69 1.04
CA TYR A 12 14.31 2.71 1.55
C TYR A 12 13.71 1.32 1.72
N SER A 13 14.45 0.26 1.34
CA SER A 13 13.89 -1.10 1.25
C SER A 13 13.32 -1.64 2.55
N HIS A 14 13.83 -1.18 3.69
CA HIS A 14 13.43 -1.61 5.02
C HIS A 14 12.59 -0.57 5.79
N ASN A 15 12.36 0.62 5.19
CA ASN A 15 11.63 1.68 5.87
C ASN A 15 10.16 1.34 6.10
N ARG A 16 9.57 1.90 7.17
CA ARG A 16 8.13 1.79 7.50
C ARG A 16 7.23 2.19 6.34
N HIS A 17 7.63 3.20 5.56
CA HIS A 17 6.88 3.69 4.39
C HIS A 17 6.74 2.66 3.27
N ASN A 18 7.49 1.56 3.31
CA ASN A 18 7.52 0.54 2.26
C ASN A 18 6.63 -0.69 2.55
N VAL A 19 5.78 -0.66 3.58
CA VAL A 19 4.87 -1.80 3.88
C VAL A 19 3.93 -2.14 2.71
N GLY A 20 3.55 -1.15 1.88
CA GLY A 20 2.82 -1.38 0.65
C GLY A 20 3.64 -2.17 -0.37
N TYR A 21 4.91 -1.82 -0.56
CA TYR A 21 5.85 -2.57 -1.41
C TYR A 21 6.05 -4.00 -0.89
N TRP A 22 6.18 -4.16 0.43
CA TRP A 22 6.36 -5.49 1.02
C TRP A 22 5.13 -6.37 0.77
N THR A 23 3.93 -5.78 0.81
CA THR A 23 2.68 -6.50 0.52
C THR A 23 2.64 -6.96 -0.94
N VAL A 24 2.95 -6.10 -1.91
CA VAL A 24 3.01 -6.47 -3.34
C VAL A 24 4.09 -7.53 -3.58
N ASN A 25 5.27 -7.39 -2.98
CA ASN A 25 6.32 -8.40 -3.06
C ASN A 25 5.88 -9.75 -2.45
N ARG A 26 5.09 -9.72 -1.37
CA ARG A 26 4.52 -10.93 -0.74
C ARG A 26 3.52 -11.61 -1.68
N LEU A 27 2.58 -10.87 -2.26
CA LEU A 27 1.61 -11.37 -3.24
C LEU A 27 2.31 -11.96 -4.46
N SER A 28 3.29 -11.25 -5.01
CA SER A 28 4.12 -11.71 -6.13
C SER A 28 4.73 -13.10 -5.86
N ARG A 29 5.32 -13.28 -4.68
CA ARG A 29 5.92 -14.57 -4.28
C ARG A 29 4.89 -15.65 -4.02
N LEU A 30 3.78 -15.35 -3.33
CA LEU A 30 2.74 -16.32 -2.97
C LEU A 30 2.05 -16.90 -4.21
N HIS A 31 1.83 -16.06 -5.22
CA HIS A 31 1.08 -16.45 -6.42
C HIS A 31 1.97 -16.67 -7.66
N GLY A 32 3.29 -16.66 -7.50
CA GLY A 32 4.21 -16.89 -8.62
C GLY A 32 4.12 -15.82 -9.71
N ILE A 33 3.74 -14.56 -9.35
CA ILE A 33 3.57 -13.44 -10.29
C ILE A 33 4.86 -12.63 -10.35
N PRO A 34 5.72 -12.79 -11.37
CA PRO A 34 7.00 -12.10 -11.45
C PRO A 34 6.80 -10.60 -11.71
N LEU A 35 7.46 -9.75 -10.92
CA LEU A 35 7.45 -8.30 -11.13
C LEU A 35 8.51 -7.90 -12.16
N LYS A 36 8.09 -7.51 -13.35
CA LYS A 36 8.96 -7.02 -14.43
C LYS A 36 9.16 -5.51 -14.29
N THR A 37 10.42 -5.10 -14.21
CA THR A 37 10.79 -3.68 -14.08
C THR A 37 10.49 -2.94 -15.38
N ARG A 38 9.77 -1.81 -15.27
CA ARG A 38 9.52 -0.80 -16.28
C ARG A 38 10.00 0.56 -15.79
N ARG A 39 9.96 1.58 -16.65
CA ARG A 39 10.46 2.92 -16.31
C ARG A 39 9.83 3.51 -15.03
N LEU A 40 8.52 3.47 -14.91
CA LEU A 40 7.76 4.10 -13.81
C LEU A 40 7.25 3.11 -12.75
N ALA A 41 7.21 1.81 -13.03
CA ALA A 41 6.75 0.79 -12.10
C ALA A 41 7.39 -0.56 -12.35
N ALA A 42 7.47 -1.42 -11.35
CA ALA A 42 7.56 -2.86 -11.56
C ALA A 42 6.13 -3.41 -11.62
N LEU A 43 5.84 -4.18 -12.67
CA LEU A 43 4.51 -4.69 -12.99
C LEU A 43 4.52 -6.22 -13.03
N GLY A 44 3.49 -6.86 -12.47
CA GLY A 44 3.28 -8.29 -12.56
C GLY A 44 1.84 -8.62 -12.92
N GLU A 45 1.63 -9.34 -14.00
CA GLU A 45 0.33 -9.84 -14.43
C GLU A 45 0.20 -11.32 -14.03
N GLY A 46 -0.95 -11.71 -13.52
CA GLY A 46 -1.22 -13.06 -13.07
C GLY A 46 -2.62 -13.25 -12.55
N ASN A 47 -2.84 -14.35 -11.84
CA ASN A 47 -4.16 -14.70 -11.29
C ASN A 47 -4.08 -14.82 -9.76
N ILE A 48 -5.08 -14.29 -9.08
CA ILE A 48 -5.28 -14.45 -7.62
C ILE A 48 -6.78 -14.70 -7.41
N ALA A 49 -7.13 -15.76 -6.68
CA ALA A 49 -8.52 -16.13 -6.39
C ALA A 49 -9.40 -16.16 -7.68
N ASP A 50 -8.90 -16.82 -8.71
CA ASP A 50 -9.53 -16.99 -10.03
C ASP A 50 -9.82 -15.69 -10.81
N ALA A 51 -9.22 -14.57 -10.40
CA ALA A 51 -9.34 -13.28 -11.09
C ALA A 51 -7.99 -12.80 -11.64
N ASP A 52 -8.03 -12.21 -12.84
CA ASP A 52 -6.85 -11.58 -13.42
C ASP A 52 -6.48 -10.32 -12.64
N VAL A 53 -5.21 -10.24 -12.24
CA VAL A 53 -4.68 -9.14 -11.46
C VAL A 53 -3.45 -8.51 -12.12
N LEU A 54 -3.31 -7.20 -11.90
CA LEU A 54 -2.09 -6.46 -12.17
C LEU A 54 -1.52 -5.95 -10.82
N LEU A 55 -0.37 -6.49 -10.43
CA LEU A 55 0.43 -5.99 -9.33
C LEU A 55 1.27 -4.81 -9.79
N VAL A 56 1.20 -3.70 -9.07
CA VAL A 56 1.91 -2.46 -9.40
C VAL A 56 2.76 -2.02 -8.21
N LYS A 57 4.06 -1.95 -8.41
CA LYS A 57 5.00 -1.35 -7.47
C LYS A 57 5.62 -0.12 -8.14
N PRO A 58 5.17 1.12 -7.81
CA PRO A 58 5.71 2.34 -8.37
C PRO A 58 7.24 2.41 -8.21
N ARG A 59 7.94 2.99 -9.18
CA ARG A 59 9.38 3.29 -9.11
C ARG A 59 9.64 4.79 -9.04
N THR A 60 8.60 5.54 -8.82
CA THR A 60 8.64 6.96 -8.44
C THR A 60 8.72 7.08 -6.92
N TYR A 61 9.16 8.22 -6.39
CA TYR A 61 8.91 8.53 -4.99
C TYR A 61 7.40 8.54 -4.70
N VAL A 62 7.03 8.27 -3.44
CA VAL A 62 5.63 8.13 -3.00
C VAL A 62 4.74 9.29 -3.47
N ASN A 63 5.19 10.53 -3.34
CA ASN A 63 4.44 11.73 -3.76
C ASN A 63 4.15 11.79 -5.26
N ASN A 64 4.81 10.98 -6.09
CA ASN A 64 4.63 10.89 -7.53
C ASN A 64 4.04 9.54 -7.99
N SER A 65 3.47 8.76 -7.08
CA SER A 65 2.93 7.41 -7.37
C SER A 65 1.82 7.42 -8.42
N GLY A 66 1.07 8.53 -8.54
CA GLY A 66 0.05 8.69 -9.58
C GLY A 66 0.59 8.54 -11.00
N HIS A 67 1.81 9.03 -11.29
CA HIS A 67 2.40 8.85 -12.62
C HIS A 67 2.63 7.37 -12.98
N ALA A 68 3.03 6.57 -12.00
CA ALA A 68 3.19 5.13 -12.19
C ALA A 68 1.85 4.43 -12.41
N VAL A 69 0.82 4.81 -11.66
CA VAL A 69 -0.55 4.29 -11.80
C VAL A 69 -1.14 4.70 -13.16
N ALA A 70 -0.98 5.97 -13.58
CA ALA A 70 -1.41 6.43 -14.90
C ALA A 70 -0.77 5.63 -16.04
N ALA A 71 0.54 5.37 -15.93
CA ALA A 71 1.26 4.58 -16.93
C ALA A 71 0.77 3.11 -16.97
N ALA A 72 0.46 2.52 -15.81
CA ALA A 72 -0.09 1.18 -15.73
C ALA A 72 -1.52 1.11 -16.31
N LEU A 73 -2.34 2.14 -16.07
CA LEU A 73 -3.72 2.20 -16.56
C LEU A 73 -3.83 2.35 -18.09
N LYS A 74 -2.84 2.97 -18.75
CA LYS A 74 -2.87 3.19 -20.22
C LYS A 74 -3.10 1.93 -21.04
N HIS A 75 -2.71 0.78 -20.51
CA HIS A 75 -2.78 -0.51 -21.20
C HIS A 75 -3.82 -1.44 -20.58
N THR A 76 -4.69 -0.93 -19.73
CA THR A 76 -5.73 -1.69 -19.05
C THR A 76 -7.07 -0.98 -19.13
N LYS A 77 -8.16 -1.75 -18.99
CA LYS A 77 -9.53 -1.22 -18.85
C LYS A 77 -9.97 -1.15 -17.38
N VAL A 78 -9.01 -1.09 -16.46
CA VAL A 78 -9.30 -1.06 -15.01
C VAL A 78 -9.93 0.28 -14.65
N ARG A 79 -11.11 0.23 -14.02
CA ARG A 79 -11.82 1.40 -13.50
C ARG A 79 -11.30 1.76 -12.09
N PRO A 80 -11.43 3.02 -11.63
CA PRO A 80 -10.94 3.45 -10.32
C PRO A 80 -11.38 2.56 -9.15
N GLU A 81 -12.62 2.12 -9.13
CA GLU A 81 -13.17 1.24 -8.10
C GLU A 81 -12.50 -0.14 -8.03
N ASN A 82 -11.76 -0.52 -9.06
CA ASN A 82 -10.96 -1.75 -9.13
C ASN A 82 -9.45 -1.50 -8.91
N VAL A 83 -9.08 -0.31 -8.42
CA VAL A 83 -7.70 0.04 -8.04
C VAL A 83 -7.56 -0.02 -6.53
N LEU A 84 -7.13 -1.15 -6.00
CA LEU A 84 -6.79 -1.29 -4.57
C LEU A 84 -5.42 -0.68 -4.28
N VAL A 85 -5.36 0.29 -3.36
CA VAL A 85 -4.10 0.89 -2.91
C VAL A 85 -3.74 0.39 -1.51
N VAL A 86 -2.53 -0.17 -1.36
CA VAL A 86 -1.97 -0.65 -0.09
C VAL A 86 -0.87 0.31 0.36
N TYR A 87 -0.96 0.83 1.59
CA TYR A 87 -0.06 1.86 2.08
C TYR A 87 0.06 1.89 3.61
N ASP A 88 1.06 2.60 4.10
CA ASP A 88 1.31 2.84 5.51
C ASP A 88 0.39 3.91 6.10
N ASP A 89 0.05 3.76 7.35
CA ASP A 89 -0.82 4.68 8.06
C ASP A 89 -0.31 5.00 9.47
N LEU A 90 -0.12 6.28 9.74
CA LEU A 90 0.38 6.81 11.01
C LEU A 90 -0.66 6.76 12.13
N ASP A 91 -1.95 6.85 11.78
CA ASP A 91 -3.05 6.95 12.77
C ASP A 91 -3.53 5.58 13.25
N LEU A 92 -2.96 4.51 12.70
CA LEU A 92 -3.21 3.15 13.15
C LEU A 92 -2.02 2.63 13.97
N PRO A 93 -2.26 1.94 15.09
CA PRO A 93 -1.20 1.23 15.81
C PRO A 93 -0.41 0.33 14.88
N ALA A 94 0.89 0.17 15.13
CA ALA A 94 1.75 -0.69 14.33
C ALA A 94 1.16 -2.09 14.17
N GLY A 95 1.09 -2.58 12.94
CA GLY A 95 0.53 -3.87 12.62
C GLY A 95 -0.99 -3.92 12.44
N ARG A 96 -1.75 -2.89 12.82
CA ARG A 96 -3.20 -2.85 12.60
C ARG A 96 -3.53 -2.69 11.11
N LEU A 97 -4.53 -3.44 10.65
CA LEU A 97 -5.08 -3.28 9.30
C LEU A 97 -6.39 -2.51 9.34
N ARG A 98 -6.64 -1.70 8.32
CA ARG A 98 -7.93 -1.04 8.12
C ARG A 98 -8.23 -0.92 6.63
N LEU A 99 -9.33 -1.50 6.19
CA LEU A 99 -9.83 -1.38 4.84
C LEU A 99 -10.91 -0.32 4.76
N LYS A 100 -10.95 0.38 3.63
CA LYS A 100 -12.04 1.29 3.26
C LYS A 100 -12.34 1.11 1.78
N ALA A 101 -13.63 1.08 1.42
CA ALA A 101 -14.04 1.04 0.03
C ALA A 101 -13.76 2.37 -0.70
N LYS A 102 -13.83 3.50 0.03
CA LYS A 102 -13.59 4.86 -0.47
C LYS A 102 -13.22 5.80 0.68
N GLY A 103 -12.84 7.04 0.37
CA GLY A 103 -12.60 8.09 1.39
C GLY A 103 -11.51 9.07 1.02
N GLY A 104 -11.25 10.07 1.86
CA GLY A 104 -10.19 11.07 1.71
C GLY A 104 -8.77 10.48 1.77
N THR A 105 -7.78 11.31 1.51
CA THR A 105 -6.36 10.92 1.47
C THR A 105 -5.66 11.01 2.82
N ALA A 106 -6.31 11.60 3.84
CA ALA A 106 -5.77 11.80 5.18
C ALA A 106 -4.32 12.35 5.20
N GLY A 107 -4.01 13.27 4.27
CA GLY A 107 -2.68 13.85 4.15
C GLY A 107 -1.61 12.96 3.48
N HIS A 108 -1.90 11.70 3.18
CA HIS A 108 -0.92 10.80 2.58
C HIS A 108 -0.60 11.21 1.13
N ASN A 109 0.64 11.63 0.88
CA ASN A 109 1.09 12.19 -0.40
C ASN A 109 0.90 11.23 -1.59
N GLY A 110 1.15 9.94 -1.39
CA GLY A 110 0.95 8.92 -2.44
C GLY A 110 -0.51 8.76 -2.83
N LEU A 111 -1.44 8.75 -1.85
CA LEU A 111 -2.88 8.70 -2.14
C LEU A 111 -3.34 9.95 -2.87
N ARG A 112 -2.85 11.12 -2.46
CA ARG A 112 -3.16 12.40 -3.13
C ARG A 112 -2.73 12.38 -4.59
N SER A 113 -1.52 11.88 -4.86
CA SER A 113 -1.00 11.71 -6.22
C SER A 113 -1.84 10.75 -7.07
N ILE A 114 -2.28 9.62 -6.49
CA ILE A 114 -3.13 8.65 -7.18
C ILE A 114 -4.53 9.23 -7.42
N ALA A 115 -5.16 9.86 -6.42
CA ALA A 115 -6.48 10.46 -6.55
C ALA A 115 -6.52 11.54 -7.65
N ALA A 116 -5.46 12.35 -7.79
CA ALA A 116 -5.33 13.34 -8.85
C ALA A 116 -5.34 12.71 -10.25
N VAL A 117 -4.72 11.55 -10.42
CA VAL A 117 -4.69 10.83 -11.71
C VAL A 117 -5.98 10.09 -12.00
N LEU A 118 -6.61 9.51 -10.98
CA LEU A 118 -7.87 8.81 -11.13
C LEU A 118 -9.08 9.75 -11.27
N GLY A 119 -8.91 11.03 -10.90
CA GLY A 119 -9.97 12.03 -10.88
C GLY A 119 -11.02 11.77 -9.78
N THR A 120 -10.74 10.88 -8.84
CA THR A 120 -11.65 10.49 -7.76
C THR A 120 -10.90 9.96 -6.54
N THR A 121 -11.56 9.99 -5.39
CA THR A 121 -11.13 9.29 -4.17
C THR A 121 -11.91 7.99 -3.93
N ASP A 122 -12.79 7.60 -4.85
CA ASP A 122 -13.66 6.42 -4.73
C ASP A 122 -12.96 5.17 -5.27
N PHE A 123 -11.91 4.77 -4.59
CA PHE A 123 -11.18 3.52 -4.82
C PHE A 123 -10.87 2.82 -3.49
N PRO A 124 -10.85 1.48 -3.46
CA PRO A 124 -10.56 0.72 -2.25
C PRO A 124 -9.12 0.91 -1.79
N ARG A 125 -8.94 0.88 -0.47
CA ARG A 125 -7.63 1.01 0.16
C ARG A 125 -7.47 0.10 1.36
N LEU A 126 -6.27 -0.44 1.49
CA LEU A 126 -5.81 -1.21 2.63
C LEU A 126 -4.71 -0.42 3.34
N ARG A 127 -5.02 0.04 4.55
CA ARG A 127 -4.14 0.78 5.44
C ARG A 127 -3.41 -0.21 6.34
N ILE A 128 -2.11 -0.07 6.44
CA ILE A 128 -1.27 -0.85 7.36
C ILE A 128 -0.70 0.11 8.39
N GLY A 129 -1.08 -0.03 9.64
CA GLY A 129 -0.60 0.80 10.73
C GLY A 129 0.91 0.65 10.91
N ILE A 130 1.59 1.78 10.98
CA ILE A 130 3.00 1.88 11.33
C ILE A 130 3.24 2.61 12.65
N GLY A 131 2.14 3.07 13.28
CA GLY A 131 2.18 3.91 14.47
C GLY A 131 2.70 5.32 14.18
N ARG A 132 2.47 6.21 15.14
CA ARG A 132 2.91 7.62 15.08
C ARG A 132 4.14 7.81 15.96
N PRO A 133 5.11 8.66 15.56
CA PRO A 133 6.22 9.00 16.44
C PRO A 133 5.74 9.79 17.66
N HIS A 134 6.48 9.66 18.75
CA HIS A 134 6.24 10.39 20.00
C HIS A 134 7.43 11.31 20.28
N VAL A 135 7.12 12.47 20.81
CA VAL A 135 8.08 13.43 21.38
C VAL A 135 7.64 13.71 22.81
N ASP A 136 8.52 13.59 23.78
CA ASP A 136 8.24 13.75 25.20
C ASP A 136 7.08 12.89 25.73
N GLY A 137 6.93 11.68 25.15
CA GLY A 137 5.88 10.72 25.51
C GLY A 137 4.54 10.90 24.80
N GLU A 138 4.35 12.00 24.07
CA GLU A 138 3.11 12.32 23.36
C GLU A 138 3.23 12.12 21.84
N PRO A 139 2.15 11.68 21.16
CA PRO A 139 2.17 11.55 19.71
C PRO A 139 2.36 12.93 19.06
N THR A 140 3.20 13.00 18.03
CA THR A 140 3.49 14.25 17.33
C THR A 140 2.93 14.27 15.91
N TRP A 141 2.53 15.47 15.46
CA TRP A 141 2.12 15.80 14.09
C TRP A 141 3.14 16.68 13.36
N ASP A 142 4.29 16.94 14.00
CA ASP A 142 5.37 17.70 13.40
C ASP A 142 5.83 17.01 12.10
N SER A 143 5.82 17.76 11.00
CA SER A 143 6.07 17.23 9.66
C SER A 143 7.46 16.65 9.48
N ASP A 144 8.46 17.24 10.13
CA ASP A 144 9.85 16.82 10.00
C ASP A 144 10.11 15.55 10.81
N VAL A 145 9.55 15.46 12.02
CA VAL A 145 9.59 14.25 12.84
C VAL A 145 8.85 13.10 12.16
N VAL A 146 7.69 13.36 11.59
CA VAL A 146 6.90 12.36 10.83
C VAL A 146 7.65 11.90 9.59
N ALA A 147 8.29 12.82 8.84
CA ALA A 147 9.09 12.44 7.66
C ALA A 147 10.26 11.52 8.03
N VAL A 148 10.98 11.83 9.09
CA VAL A 148 12.05 10.97 9.62
C VAL A 148 11.49 9.60 10.04
N TRP A 149 10.34 9.57 10.73
CA TRP A 149 9.73 8.32 11.20
C TRP A 149 9.36 7.38 10.06
N VAL A 150 8.64 7.86 9.04
CA VAL A 150 8.20 7.01 7.92
C VAL A 150 9.39 6.50 7.09
N LEU A 151 10.46 7.29 7.00
CA LEU A 151 11.69 6.92 6.29
C LEU A 151 12.70 6.16 7.15
N SER A 152 12.41 5.92 8.43
CA SER A 152 13.27 5.11 9.29
C SER A 152 12.95 3.62 9.18
N ASP A 153 13.96 2.81 9.46
CA ASP A 153 13.78 1.38 9.62
C ASP A 153 13.07 1.08 10.94
N PRO A 154 12.16 0.12 10.98
CA PRO A 154 11.50 -0.29 12.21
C PRO A 154 12.50 -0.98 13.15
N THR A 155 12.22 -0.91 14.46
CA THR A 155 12.93 -1.73 15.45
C THR A 155 12.77 -3.22 15.13
N PRO A 156 13.60 -4.13 15.67
CA PRO A 156 13.42 -5.58 15.47
C PRO A 156 12.01 -6.07 15.88
N GLN A 157 11.45 -5.52 16.95
CA GLN A 157 10.09 -5.83 17.40
C GLN A 157 9.04 -5.33 16.41
N ASP A 158 9.14 -4.07 15.97
CA ASP A 158 8.23 -3.50 14.98
C ASP A 158 8.35 -4.22 13.63
N THR A 159 9.56 -4.63 13.25
CA THR A 159 9.80 -5.40 12.01
C THR A 159 8.97 -6.68 12.00
N LYS A 160 8.99 -7.45 13.09
CA LYS A 160 8.17 -8.66 13.22
C LYS A 160 6.69 -8.33 13.12
N THR A 161 6.23 -7.33 13.86
CA THR A 161 4.82 -6.87 13.86
C THR A 161 4.37 -6.45 12.45
N LEU A 162 5.21 -5.70 11.73
CA LEU A 162 4.89 -5.25 10.37
C LEU A 162 4.94 -6.38 9.34
N GLN A 163 5.87 -7.35 9.48
CA GLN A 163 5.91 -8.53 8.62
C GLN A 163 4.66 -9.42 8.79
N ASP A 164 4.18 -9.58 10.03
CA ASP A 164 2.93 -10.28 10.32
C ASP A 164 1.73 -9.52 9.74
N ALA A 165 1.73 -8.18 9.83
CA ALA A 165 0.71 -7.33 9.21
C ALA A 165 0.72 -7.47 7.68
N VAL A 166 1.88 -7.47 7.04
CA VAL A 166 2.03 -7.68 5.59
C VAL A 166 1.50 -9.06 5.17
N SER A 167 1.73 -10.08 6.00
CA SER A 167 1.19 -11.42 5.73
C SER A 167 -0.34 -11.44 5.81
N ARG A 168 -0.94 -10.75 6.79
CA ARG A 168 -2.40 -10.58 6.90
C ARG A 168 -2.95 -9.67 5.81
N ALA A 169 -2.20 -8.63 5.41
CA ALA A 169 -2.58 -7.75 4.30
C ALA A 169 -2.67 -8.51 2.97
N ALA A 170 -1.74 -9.42 2.69
CA ALA A 170 -1.83 -10.28 1.50
C ALA A 170 -3.12 -11.12 1.51
N LYS A 171 -3.46 -11.75 2.65
CA LYS A 171 -4.73 -12.50 2.80
C LYS A 171 -5.96 -11.60 2.65
N ALA A 172 -5.89 -10.35 3.14
CA ALA A 172 -6.98 -9.40 2.97
C ALA A 172 -7.17 -9.02 1.49
N VAL A 173 -6.07 -8.89 0.73
CA VAL A 173 -6.14 -8.67 -0.73
C VAL A 173 -6.79 -9.87 -1.44
N GLU A 174 -6.40 -11.10 -1.09
CA GLU A 174 -7.04 -12.31 -1.64
C GLU A 174 -8.56 -12.32 -1.34
N THR A 175 -8.94 -11.97 -0.10
CA THR A 175 -10.36 -11.86 0.28
C THR A 175 -11.09 -10.77 -0.50
N ILE A 176 -10.47 -9.60 -0.72
CA ILE A 176 -11.06 -8.52 -1.54
C ILE A 176 -11.34 -9.01 -2.97
N ILE A 177 -10.41 -9.76 -3.54
CA ILE A 177 -10.53 -10.24 -4.91
C ILE A 177 -11.61 -11.32 -5.03
N GLY A 178 -11.63 -12.29 -4.12
CA GLY A 178 -12.54 -13.44 -4.19
C GLY A 178 -13.93 -13.19 -3.61
N GLU A 179 -14.03 -12.37 -2.56
CA GLU A 179 -15.26 -12.20 -1.78
C GLU A 179 -15.77 -10.75 -1.76
N GLY A 180 -14.97 -9.80 -2.27
CA GLY A 180 -15.31 -8.37 -2.30
C GLY A 180 -14.78 -7.59 -1.08
N VAL A 181 -14.80 -6.25 -1.24
CA VAL A 181 -14.21 -5.33 -0.25
C VAL A 181 -14.98 -5.33 1.07
N GLU A 182 -16.31 -5.50 1.04
CA GLU A 182 -17.14 -5.50 2.26
C GLU A 182 -16.88 -6.73 3.13
N ALA A 183 -16.76 -7.91 2.54
CA ALA A 183 -16.40 -9.14 3.25
C ALA A 183 -15.02 -9.00 3.91
N ALA A 184 -14.05 -8.44 3.19
CA ALA A 184 -12.73 -8.17 3.73
C ALA A 184 -12.78 -7.12 4.87
N MET A 185 -13.56 -6.04 4.74
CA MET A 185 -13.76 -5.05 5.81
C MET A 185 -14.31 -5.71 7.08
N ASN A 186 -15.31 -6.55 6.96
CA ASN A 186 -15.93 -7.27 8.11
C ASN A 186 -14.93 -8.20 8.80
N ARG A 187 -14.01 -8.80 8.05
CA ARG A 187 -13.03 -9.77 8.56
C ARG A 187 -11.80 -9.10 9.18
N TYR A 188 -11.27 -8.03 8.57
CA TYR A 188 -9.97 -7.46 8.92
C TYR A 188 -10.00 -6.10 9.63
N ASN A 189 -11.15 -5.44 9.74
CA ASN A 189 -11.29 -4.14 10.44
C ASN A 189 -11.53 -4.27 11.95
N LYS A 190 -11.51 -5.48 12.48
CA LYS A 190 -11.74 -5.75 13.92
C LYS A 190 -10.62 -5.23 14.80
#